data_f0f8e46051b7327c97720923d1484b7a
#
_entry.id   f0f8e46051b7327c97720923d1484b7a
#
_cell.length_a   1.000
_cell.length_b   1.000
_cell.length_c   1.000
_cell.angle_alpha   90.00
_cell.angle_beta   90.00
_cell.angle_gamma   90.00
#
_symmetry.space_group_name_H-M   'P 1'
#
loop_
_entity.id
_entity.type
_entity.pdbx_description
1 polymer ?
#
loop_
_entity_poly.entity_id
_entity_poly.type
_entity_poly.pdbx_seq_one_letter_code
_entity_poly.pdbx_strand_id
1 'polypeptide(L)'
;MGKHDMMVFILIMSLTGLQNAITEILPEFSLGPLELGVGEFVFIPIVLVLLFRTYWAALAVPVGEIVFGEILLGEFDGLGAMEGLLLIPVCYYFAAKLLQDPENTTQLALVVFLAEALEEFFAMWIDIGKVYVGVEELEAVPGLPESILVLEGVDFVTQMVITGVVFGVIPALYLYPKLHGKIEPLLGMEPFTGERGASMMSGFSITALAAVLVAVPLALAAEAASEAGGAINVIWEPEFLEAYGQQFIAVPIVVSAVVAAIVWYRANRSP
;
A
#
# COMPACT_ATOMS: atom_id res chain seq x y z
N MET A 1 16.52 13.22 5.68
CA MET A 1 15.61 13.42 4.54
C MET A 1 16.08 14.65 3.77
N GLY A 2 16.46 14.48 2.50
CA GLY A 2 16.87 15.57 1.63
C GLY A 2 15.66 16.31 1.05
N LYS A 3 15.91 17.45 0.36
CA LYS A 3 14.83 18.22 -0.30
C LYS A 3 14.08 17.39 -1.35
N HIS A 4 14.81 16.58 -2.11
CA HIS A 4 14.22 15.70 -3.14
C HIS A 4 13.39 14.59 -2.51
N ASP A 5 13.90 13.94 -1.45
CA ASP A 5 13.14 12.91 -0.72
C ASP A 5 11.83 13.45 -0.19
N MET A 6 11.82 14.69 0.32
CA MET A 6 10.60 15.32 0.83
C MET A 6 9.56 15.57 -0.29
N MET A 7 10.01 15.99 -1.48
CA MET A 7 9.10 16.16 -2.62
C MET A 7 8.51 14.82 -3.08
N VAL A 8 9.34 13.78 -3.15
CA VAL A 8 8.91 12.40 -3.46
C VAL A 8 7.91 11.91 -2.41
N PHE A 9 8.23 12.10 -1.13
CA PHE A 9 7.36 11.71 -0.02
C PHE A 9 5.98 12.36 -0.13
N ILE A 10 5.92 13.69 -0.31
CA ILE A 10 4.64 14.42 -0.44
C ILE A 10 3.85 13.96 -1.68
N LEU A 11 4.55 13.74 -2.80
CA LEU A 11 3.90 13.27 -4.03
C LEU A 11 3.25 11.88 -3.81
N ILE A 12 4.01 10.93 -3.29
CA ILE A 12 3.53 9.55 -3.08
C ILE A 12 2.42 9.55 -2.03
N MET A 13 2.64 10.18 -0.88
CA MET A 13 1.64 10.32 0.18
C MET A 13 0.30 10.84 -0.37
N SER A 14 0.35 11.90 -1.20
CA SER A 14 -0.86 12.50 -1.75
C SER A 14 -1.56 11.60 -2.77
N LEU A 15 -0.79 10.90 -3.64
CA LEU A 15 -1.37 10.04 -4.67
C LEU A 15 -1.91 8.75 -4.09
N THR A 16 -1.21 8.16 -3.13
CA THR A 16 -1.66 6.94 -2.43
C THR A 16 -2.88 7.22 -1.57
N GLY A 17 -2.84 8.30 -0.79
CA GLY A 17 -3.99 8.69 0.02
C GLY A 17 -5.23 9.00 -0.81
N LEU A 18 -5.07 9.64 -1.99
CA LEU A 18 -6.18 9.84 -2.91
C LEU A 18 -6.70 8.51 -3.47
N GLN A 19 -5.81 7.61 -3.82
CA GLN A 19 -6.16 6.27 -4.29
C GLN A 19 -6.98 5.53 -3.24
N ASN A 20 -6.50 5.49 -2.00
CA ASN A 20 -7.18 4.85 -0.87
C ASN A 20 -8.58 5.47 -0.66
N ALA A 21 -8.69 6.80 -0.59
CA ALA A 21 -9.98 7.47 -0.49
C ALA A 21 -10.96 7.19 -1.66
N ILE A 22 -10.46 6.76 -2.82
CA ILE A 22 -11.29 6.33 -3.95
C ILE A 22 -11.71 4.87 -3.77
N THR A 23 -10.82 3.99 -3.34
CA THR A 23 -11.11 2.57 -3.16
C THR A 23 -12.13 2.33 -2.05
N GLU A 24 -12.07 3.08 -0.96
CA GLU A 24 -13.06 3.06 0.12
C GLU A 24 -14.51 3.36 -0.32
N ILE A 25 -14.67 4.06 -1.44
CA ILE A 25 -16.00 4.39 -1.99
C ILE A 25 -16.50 3.30 -2.94
N LEU A 26 -15.63 2.42 -3.42
CA LEU A 26 -16.02 1.40 -4.37
C LEU A 26 -16.83 0.29 -3.68
N PRO A 27 -17.93 -0.16 -4.30
CA PRO A 27 -18.74 -1.21 -3.70
C PRO A 27 -18.01 -2.55 -3.74
N GLU A 28 -18.05 -3.26 -2.64
CA GLU A 28 -17.65 -4.65 -2.55
C GLU A 28 -18.79 -5.56 -3.01
N PHE A 29 -18.43 -6.63 -3.68
CA PHE A 29 -19.38 -7.63 -4.18
C PHE A 29 -19.08 -8.97 -3.53
N SER A 30 -20.00 -9.49 -2.73
CA SER A 30 -19.88 -10.82 -2.17
C SER A 30 -20.32 -11.90 -3.16
N LEU A 31 -19.48 -12.88 -3.42
CA LEU A 31 -19.73 -14.03 -4.26
C LEU A 31 -19.59 -15.32 -3.42
N GLY A 32 -20.62 -15.65 -2.66
CA GLY A 32 -20.56 -16.72 -1.66
C GLY A 32 -19.63 -16.34 -0.50
N PRO A 33 -18.60 -17.15 -0.23
CA PRO A 33 -17.62 -16.85 0.81
C PRO A 33 -16.53 -15.87 0.36
N LEU A 34 -16.53 -15.45 -0.90
CA LEU A 34 -15.52 -14.53 -1.44
C LEU A 34 -16.07 -13.09 -1.45
N GLU A 35 -15.40 -12.22 -0.79
CA GLU A 35 -15.61 -10.78 -0.92
C GLU A 35 -14.72 -10.26 -2.05
N LEU A 36 -15.37 -9.86 -3.14
CA LEU A 36 -14.71 -9.33 -4.32
C LEU A 36 -14.78 -7.81 -4.25
N GLY A 37 -13.86 -7.21 -3.56
CA GLY A 37 -13.64 -5.77 -3.54
C GLY A 37 -12.43 -5.40 -4.39
N VAL A 38 -12.37 -4.15 -4.82
CA VAL A 38 -11.10 -3.55 -5.19
C VAL A 38 -10.52 -3.04 -3.90
N GLY A 39 -9.73 -3.88 -3.22
CA GLY A 39 -9.07 -3.49 -1.97
C GLY A 39 -8.25 -2.23 -2.22
N GLU A 40 -7.30 -2.31 -3.15
CA GLU A 40 -6.47 -1.15 -3.49
C GLU A 40 -6.03 -1.12 -4.96
N PHE A 41 -5.78 0.08 -5.48
CA PHE A 41 -5.07 0.27 -6.75
C PHE A 41 -3.56 0.23 -6.53
N VAL A 42 -3.05 -0.87 -5.98
CA VAL A 42 -1.66 -1.02 -5.51
C VAL A 42 -0.60 -0.75 -6.57
N PHE A 43 -0.96 -0.76 -7.86
CA PHE A 43 -0.04 -0.34 -8.92
C PHE A 43 0.45 1.10 -8.77
N ILE A 44 -0.32 2.00 -8.17
CA ILE A 44 0.05 3.40 -7.98
C ILE A 44 1.21 3.50 -6.98
N PRO A 45 1.05 3.07 -5.71
CA PRO A 45 2.13 3.13 -4.73
C PRO A 45 3.34 2.29 -5.14
N ILE A 46 3.14 1.06 -5.61
CA ILE A 46 4.26 0.18 -5.98
C ILE A 46 5.07 0.79 -7.13
N VAL A 47 4.44 1.26 -8.21
CA VAL A 47 5.14 1.89 -9.33
C VAL A 47 5.94 3.11 -8.86
N LEU A 48 5.36 3.96 -8.01
CA LEU A 48 6.05 5.12 -7.48
C LEU A 48 7.25 4.73 -6.60
N VAL A 49 7.10 3.73 -5.75
CA VAL A 49 8.22 3.21 -4.93
C VAL A 49 9.32 2.62 -5.82
N LEU A 50 8.95 1.91 -6.90
CA LEU A 50 9.91 1.35 -7.87
C LEU A 50 10.66 2.43 -8.65
N LEU A 51 10.03 3.56 -8.99
CA LEU A 51 10.66 4.68 -9.67
C LEU A 51 11.70 5.35 -8.78
N PHE A 52 11.36 5.66 -7.54
CA PHE A 52 12.23 6.44 -6.67
C PHE A 52 13.18 5.59 -5.80
N ARG A 53 12.85 4.34 -5.50
CA ARG A 53 13.68 3.33 -4.82
C ARG A 53 14.29 3.78 -3.48
N THR A 54 13.63 4.70 -2.78
CA THR A 54 14.05 5.19 -1.46
C THR A 54 13.12 4.65 -0.37
N TYR A 55 13.63 4.48 0.85
CA TYR A 55 12.79 4.12 1.98
C TYR A 55 11.72 5.19 2.26
N TRP A 56 12.04 6.47 2.01
CA TRP A 56 11.08 7.57 2.17
C TRP A 56 9.92 7.48 1.18
N ALA A 57 10.18 6.98 -0.03
CA ALA A 57 9.13 6.71 -1.01
C ALA A 57 8.18 5.60 -0.52
N ALA A 58 8.73 4.52 0.04
CA ALA A 58 7.93 3.43 0.58
C ALA A 58 7.17 3.85 1.86
N LEU A 59 7.79 4.62 2.74
CA LEU A 59 7.13 5.12 3.95
C LEU A 59 5.99 6.12 3.65
N ALA A 60 6.05 6.80 2.52
CA ALA A 60 5.00 7.74 2.13
C ALA A 60 3.67 7.05 1.80
N VAL A 61 3.69 5.76 1.45
CA VAL A 61 2.51 4.96 1.12
C VAL A 61 1.56 4.88 2.31
N PRO A 62 1.90 4.20 3.41
CA PRO A 62 0.99 4.07 4.55
C PRO A 62 0.71 5.41 5.25
N VAL A 63 1.63 6.38 5.18
CA VAL A 63 1.33 7.73 5.69
C VAL A 63 0.24 8.39 4.86
N GLY A 64 0.18 8.12 3.55
CA GLY A 64 -0.90 8.59 2.69
C GLY A 64 -2.25 7.95 3.05
N GLU A 65 -2.27 6.66 3.29
CA GLU A 65 -3.44 5.90 3.74
C GLU A 65 -3.97 6.43 5.07
N ILE A 66 -3.12 6.52 6.08
CA ILE A 66 -3.49 7.07 7.40
C ILE A 66 -4.06 8.50 7.28
N VAL A 67 -3.38 9.38 6.55
CA VAL A 67 -3.79 10.80 6.49
C VAL A 67 -5.07 11.00 5.69
N PHE A 68 -5.24 10.33 4.57
CA PHE A 68 -6.35 10.56 3.64
C PHE A 68 -7.45 9.49 3.73
N GLY A 69 -7.10 8.24 4.00
CA GLY A 69 -8.05 7.16 4.24
C GLY A 69 -8.61 7.27 5.68
N GLU A 70 -7.78 6.98 6.67
CA GLU A 70 -8.25 6.85 8.04
C GLU A 70 -8.61 8.20 8.69
N ILE A 71 -7.66 9.16 8.77
CA ILE A 71 -7.91 10.43 9.49
C ILE A 71 -8.94 11.29 8.76
N LEU A 72 -8.86 11.42 7.44
CA LEU A 72 -9.75 12.30 6.68
C LEU A 72 -11.16 11.71 6.55
N LEU A 73 -11.30 10.39 6.43
CA LEU A 73 -12.59 9.70 6.39
C LEU A 73 -13.16 9.48 7.80
N GLY A 74 -12.34 9.56 8.83
CA GLY A 74 -12.75 9.43 10.21
C GLY A 74 -12.75 7.99 10.72
N GLU A 75 -11.86 7.17 10.20
CA GLU A 75 -11.71 5.74 10.51
C GLU A 75 -10.35 5.42 11.15
N PHE A 76 -9.72 6.42 11.81
CA PHE A 76 -8.39 6.24 12.40
C PHE A 76 -8.42 5.31 13.61
N ASP A 77 -7.83 4.15 13.46
CA ASP A 77 -7.76 3.09 14.48
C ASP A 77 -6.58 3.23 15.48
N GLY A 78 -5.86 4.32 15.45
CA GLY A 78 -4.79 4.55 16.42
C GLY A 78 -3.61 3.61 16.29
N LEU A 79 -3.47 2.62 17.18
CA LEU A 79 -2.36 1.65 17.13
C LEU A 79 -2.55 0.60 16.02
N GLY A 80 -3.78 0.32 15.57
CA GLY A 80 -4.06 -0.55 14.44
C GLY A 80 -3.40 -0.05 13.16
N ALA A 81 -3.44 1.25 12.90
CA ALA A 81 -2.74 1.87 11.79
C ALA A 81 -1.21 1.61 11.74
N MET A 82 -0.62 1.15 12.85
CA MET A 82 0.80 0.81 12.92
C MET A 82 1.16 -0.43 12.12
N GLU A 83 0.24 -1.32 11.83
CA GLU A 83 0.49 -2.48 11.00
C GLU A 83 0.96 -2.06 9.61
N GLY A 84 0.14 -1.34 8.84
CA GLY A 84 0.51 -0.82 7.54
C GLY A 84 1.75 0.07 7.59
N LEU A 85 1.86 0.94 8.62
CA LEU A 85 3.03 1.81 8.80
C LEU A 85 4.35 1.05 8.99
N LEU A 86 4.32 -0.16 9.53
CA LEU A 86 5.49 -1.01 9.75
C LEU A 86 5.76 -1.95 8.58
N LEU A 87 4.72 -2.60 8.02
CA LEU A 87 4.87 -3.62 6.99
C LEU A 87 5.10 -3.05 5.59
N ILE A 88 4.23 -2.17 5.13
CA ILE A 88 4.26 -1.64 3.76
C ILE A 88 5.62 -1.04 3.40
N PRO A 89 6.23 -0.14 4.22
CA PRO A 89 7.50 0.47 3.85
C PRO A 89 8.63 -0.54 3.68
N VAL A 90 8.70 -1.54 4.56
CA VAL A 90 9.80 -2.51 4.51
C VAL A 90 9.60 -3.52 3.40
N CYS A 91 8.36 -3.98 3.15
CA CYS A 91 8.03 -4.93 2.09
C CYS A 91 8.23 -4.29 0.71
N TYR A 92 7.66 -3.10 0.48
CA TYR A 92 7.78 -2.40 -0.80
C TYR A 92 9.22 -1.94 -1.08
N TYR A 93 9.93 -1.45 -0.07
CA TYR A 93 11.34 -1.08 -0.23
C TYR A 93 12.23 -2.30 -0.52
N PHE A 94 11.99 -3.42 0.17
CA PHE A 94 12.69 -4.67 -0.11
C PHE A 94 12.45 -5.13 -1.55
N ALA A 95 11.19 -5.19 -1.98
CA ALA A 95 10.83 -5.56 -3.34
C ALA A 95 11.47 -4.61 -4.38
N ALA A 96 11.44 -3.29 -4.14
CA ALA A 96 12.05 -2.32 -5.02
C ALA A 96 13.56 -2.52 -5.20
N LYS A 97 14.27 -3.03 -4.19
CA LYS A 97 15.69 -3.38 -4.30
C LYS A 97 15.94 -4.57 -5.23
N LEU A 98 14.97 -5.45 -5.40
CA LEU A 98 15.09 -6.61 -6.28
C LEU A 98 14.94 -6.26 -7.77
N LEU A 99 14.37 -5.10 -8.12
CA LEU A 99 14.32 -4.64 -9.52
C LEU A 99 15.71 -4.18 -9.95
N GLN A 100 16.44 -5.02 -10.67
CA GLN A 100 17.81 -4.73 -11.13
C GLN A 100 17.86 -4.38 -12.62
N ASP A 101 16.92 -4.88 -13.39
CA ASP A 101 16.77 -4.57 -14.82
C ASP A 101 15.37 -3.97 -15.06
N PRO A 102 15.24 -2.62 -15.07
CA PRO A 102 13.94 -1.96 -15.24
C PRO A 102 13.33 -2.13 -16.64
N GLU A 103 14.11 -2.57 -17.64
CA GLU A 103 13.61 -2.89 -19.00
C GLU A 103 13.06 -4.33 -19.09
N ASN A 104 13.33 -5.18 -18.09
CA ASN A 104 12.87 -6.56 -18.06
C ASN A 104 11.45 -6.66 -17.50
N THR A 105 10.47 -6.82 -18.37
CA THR A 105 9.04 -6.93 -18.01
C THR A 105 8.74 -8.08 -17.06
N THR A 106 9.43 -9.21 -17.18
CA THR A 106 9.24 -10.34 -16.28
C THR A 106 9.75 -10.02 -14.89
N GLN A 107 10.91 -9.38 -14.78
CA GLN A 107 11.45 -8.95 -13.49
C GLN A 107 10.55 -7.89 -12.85
N LEU A 108 10.06 -6.93 -13.65
CA LEU A 108 9.10 -5.92 -13.17
C LEU A 108 7.82 -6.58 -12.65
N ALA A 109 7.23 -7.52 -13.40
CA ALA A 109 6.03 -8.24 -12.98
C ALA A 109 6.23 -9.00 -11.66
N LEU A 110 7.36 -9.71 -11.55
CA LEU A 110 7.70 -10.47 -10.34
C LEU A 110 7.93 -9.56 -9.13
N VAL A 111 8.57 -8.42 -9.33
CA VAL A 111 8.84 -7.47 -8.23
C VAL A 111 7.56 -6.79 -7.76
N VAL A 112 6.67 -6.41 -8.67
CA VAL A 112 5.36 -5.84 -8.33
C VAL A 112 4.53 -6.86 -7.56
N PHE A 113 4.43 -8.09 -8.07
CA PHE A 113 3.72 -9.15 -7.39
C PHE A 113 4.32 -9.48 -6.02
N LEU A 114 5.65 -9.49 -5.91
CA LEU A 114 6.34 -9.78 -4.65
C LEU A 114 6.15 -8.67 -3.61
N ALA A 115 6.06 -7.42 -4.04
CA ALA A 115 5.83 -6.30 -3.13
C ALA A 115 4.52 -6.49 -2.35
N GLU A 116 3.45 -6.77 -3.08
CA GLU A 116 2.14 -7.07 -2.53
C GLU A 116 2.11 -8.39 -1.77
N ALA A 117 2.62 -9.46 -2.39
CA ALA A 117 2.62 -10.77 -1.77
C ALA A 117 3.38 -10.84 -0.43
N LEU A 118 4.42 -10.03 -0.24
CA LEU A 118 5.13 -9.96 1.04
C LEU A 118 4.30 -9.24 2.11
N GLU A 119 3.68 -8.15 1.74
CA GLU A 119 2.85 -7.36 2.63
C GLU A 119 1.65 -8.19 3.09
N GLU A 120 0.82 -8.64 2.19
CA GLU A 120 -0.35 -9.48 2.44
C GLU A 120 -0.01 -10.79 3.16
N PHE A 121 1.12 -11.42 2.82
CA PHE A 121 1.55 -12.64 3.52
C PHE A 121 1.83 -12.38 5.00
N PHE A 122 2.44 -11.25 5.33
CA PHE A 122 2.74 -10.95 6.73
C PHE A 122 1.53 -10.39 7.47
N ALA A 123 0.64 -9.63 6.82
CA ALA A 123 -0.65 -9.23 7.35
C ALA A 123 -1.49 -10.46 7.72
N MET A 124 -1.65 -11.41 6.81
CA MET A 124 -2.30 -12.71 7.08
C MET A 124 -1.77 -13.39 8.35
N TRP A 125 -0.42 -13.41 8.55
CA TRP A 125 0.15 -14.02 9.76
C TRP A 125 -0.09 -13.20 11.02
N ILE A 126 -0.26 -11.90 10.92
CA ILE A 126 -0.65 -11.03 12.05
C ILE A 126 -2.09 -11.34 12.45
N ASP A 127 -3.02 -11.43 11.50
CA ASP A 127 -4.44 -11.75 11.75
C ASP A 127 -4.60 -13.15 12.34
N ILE A 128 -3.91 -14.13 11.80
CA ILE A 128 -3.82 -15.46 12.41
C ILE A 128 -3.29 -15.35 13.86
N GLY A 129 -2.27 -14.56 14.08
CA GLY A 129 -1.67 -14.31 15.38
C GLY A 129 -2.64 -13.68 16.38
N LYS A 130 -3.42 -12.67 15.96
CA LYS A 130 -4.44 -12.00 16.78
C LYS A 130 -5.46 -12.98 17.34
N VAL A 131 -5.99 -13.86 16.49
CA VAL A 131 -6.94 -14.90 16.90
C VAL A 131 -6.30 -15.93 17.84
N TYR A 132 -5.07 -16.38 17.57
CA TYR A 132 -4.38 -17.33 18.45
C TYR A 132 -4.01 -16.77 19.82
N VAL A 133 -3.71 -15.48 19.90
CA VAL A 133 -3.44 -14.78 21.17
C VAL A 133 -4.75 -14.45 21.91
N GLY A 134 -5.89 -14.49 21.21
CA GLY A 134 -7.22 -14.25 21.77
C GLY A 134 -7.55 -12.77 21.97
N VAL A 135 -6.94 -11.91 21.17
CA VAL A 135 -7.29 -10.47 21.10
C VAL A 135 -8.39 -10.21 20.10
N GLU A 136 -8.56 -11.09 19.12
CA GLU A 136 -9.63 -11.05 18.13
C GLU A 136 -10.43 -12.36 18.13
N GLU A 137 -11.72 -12.29 17.89
CA GLU A 137 -12.60 -13.45 17.77
C GLU A 137 -12.65 -13.94 16.32
N LEU A 138 -12.68 -15.27 16.11
CA LEU A 138 -12.83 -15.86 14.81
C LEU A 138 -14.21 -15.55 14.23
N GLU A 139 -14.28 -14.78 13.17
CA GLU A 139 -15.51 -14.54 12.43
C GLU A 139 -15.82 -15.69 11.48
N ALA A 140 -17.03 -16.24 11.59
CA ALA A 140 -17.46 -17.34 10.75
C ALA A 140 -17.94 -16.84 9.38
N VAL A 141 -17.25 -17.26 8.30
CA VAL A 141 -17.64 -16.94 6.93
C VAL A 141 -18.54 -18.07 6.35
N PRO A 142 -19.79 -17.76 5.90
CA PRO A 142 -20.68 -18.76 5.35
C PRO A 142 -20.08 -19.53 4.18
N GLY A 143 -20.00 -20.85 4.32
CA GLY A 143 -19.46 -21.75 3.29
C GLY A 143 -17.99 -22.11 3.42
N LEU A 144 -17.28 -21.53 4.38
CA LEU A 144 -15.93 -21.94 4.75
C LEU A 144 -15.90 -22.68 6.09
N PRO A 145 -14.92 -23.56 6.32
CA PRO A 145 -14.67 -24.13 7.64
C PRO A 145 -14.33 -23.04 8.67
N GLU A 146 -14.78 -23.20 9.90
CA GLU A 146 -14.42 -22.33 11.04
C GLU A 146 -12.95 -22.57 11.43
N SER A 147 -12.05 -22.01 10.64
CA SER A 147 -10.61 -22.12 10.82
C SER A 147 -9.94 -20.86 10.30
N ILE A 148 -9.28 -20.14 11.17
CA ILE A 148 -8.56 -18.91 10.81
C ILE A 148 -7.55 -19.13 9.67
N LEU A 149 -6.83 -20.26 9.66
CA LEU A 149 -5.90 -20.60 8.60
C LEU A 149 -6.57 -20.77 7.22
N VAL A 150 -7.84 -21.23 7.21
CA VAL A 150 -8.59 -21.38 5.95
C VAL A 150 -9.15 -20.04 5.52
N LEU A 151 -9.67 -19.26 6.43
CA LEU A 151 -10.25 -17.93 6.15
C LEU A 151 -9.17 -17.02 5.58
N GLU A 152 -8.10 -16.80 6.33
CA GLU A 152 -6.98 -15.97 5.93
C GLU A 152 -6.26 -16.49 4.68
N GLY A 153 -6.15 -17.80 4.53
CA GLY A 153 -5.57 -18.41 3.32
C GLY A 153 -6.43 -18.19 2.07
N VAL A 154 -7.76 -18.17 2.19
CA VAL A 154 -8.67 -17.85 1.08
C VAL A 154 -8.60 -16.37 0.76
N ASP A 155 -8.58 -15.51 1.78
CA ASP A 155 -8.45 -14.07 1.60
C ASP A 155 -7.13 -13.73 0.92
N PHE A 156 -6.00 -14.19 1.43
CA PHE A 156 -4.69 -14.02 0.80
C PHE A 156 -4.68 -14.40 -0.70
N VAL A 157 -5.25 -15.57 -1.06
CA VAL A 157 -5.29 -16.00 -2.47
C VAL A 157 -6.19 -15.08 -3.29
N THR A 158 -7.29 -14.61 -2.74
CA THR A 158 -8.23 -13.70 -3.40
C THR A 158 -7.57 -12.34 -3.64
N GLN A 159 -6.92 -11.79 -2.63
CA GLN A 159 -6.18 -10.53 -2.73
C GLN A 159 -5.02 -10.66 -3.73
N MET A 160 -4.27 -11.76 -3.71
CA MET A 160 -3.19 -11.97 -4.70
C MET A 160 -3.71 -11.98 -6.14
N VAL A 161 -4.89 -12.54 -6.40
CA VAL A 161 -5.47 -12.55 -7.76
C VAL A 161 -6.01 -11.19 -8.15
N ILE A 162 -6.82 -10.57 -7.30
CA ILE A 162 -7.52 -9.33 -7.61
C ILE A 162 -6.56 -8.14 -7.47
N THR A 163 -6.07 -7.88 -6.28
CA THR A 163 -5.22 -6.72 -5.98
C THR A 163 -3.82 -6.91 -6.54
N GLY A 164 -3.18 -8.06 -6.26
CA GLY A 164 -1.81 -8.31 -6.70
C GLY A 164 -1.65 -8.42 -8.21
N VAL A 165 -2.52 -9.17 -8.92
CA VAL A 165 -2.37 -9.37 -10.37
C VAL A 165 -3.18 -8.35 -11.16
N VAL A 166 -4.51 -8.26 -10.93
CA VAL A 166 -5.39 -7.43 -11.78
C VAL A 166 -5.14 -5.94 -11.55
N PHE A 167 -5.05 -5.50 -10.30
CA PHE A 167 -4.83 -4.09 -9.94
C PHE A 167 -3.38 -3.75 -9.55
N GLY A 168 -2.48 -4.71 -9.54
CA GLY A 168 -1.06 -4.54 -9.31
C GLY A 168 -0.25 -4.73 -10.60
N VAL A 169 0.01 -6.00 -10.95
CA VAL A 169 0.93 -6.36 -12.04
C VAL A 169 0.48 -5.80 -13.39
N ILE A 170 -0.77 -6.02 -13.79
CA ILE A 170 -1.25 -5.64 -15.14
C ILE A 170 -1.11 -4.13 -15.38
N PRO A 171 -1.63 -3.24 -14.52
CA PRO A 171 -1.46 -1.80 -14.73
C PRO A 171 -0.02 -1.34 -14.55
N ALA A 172 0.77 -1.95 -13.65
CA ALA A 172 2.17 -1.58 -13.44
C ALA A 172 3.03 -1.84 -14.67
N LEU A 173 2.83 -2.98 -15.37
CA LEU A 173 3.52 -3.29 -16.62
C LEU A 173 3.25 -2.28 -17.73
N TYR A 174 2.10 -1.63 -17.70
CA TYR A 174 1.77 -0.57 -18.65
C TYR A 174 2.29 0.80 -18.20
N LEU A 175 2.19 1.10 -16.91
CA LEU A 175 2.45 2.43 -16.37
C LEU A 175 3.93 2.68 -16.12
N TYR A 176 4.64 1.73 -15.50
CA TYR A 176 6.04 1.88 -15.14
C TYR A 176 6.94 2.27 -16.34
N PRO A 177 6.91 1.59 -17.50
CA PRO A 177 7.75 1.96 -18.63
C PRO A 177 7.41 3.35 -19.23
N LYS A 178 6.19 3.83 -19.01
CA LYS A 178 5.77 5.15 -19.49
C LYS A 178 6.22 6.29 -18.58
N LEU A 179 6.37 6.02 -17.31
CA LEU A 179 6.76 7.01 -16.30
C LEU A 179 8.27 7.01 -16.06
N HIS A 180 8.91 5.85 -16.10
CA HIS A 180 10.34 5.68 -15.87
C HIS A 180 11.17 6.58 -16.81
N GLY A 181 12.12 7.31 -16.22
CA GLY A 181 12.95 8.29 -16.91
C GLY A 181 12.28 9.63 -17.22
N LYS A 182 11.00 9.81 -16.87
CA LYS A 182 10.28 11.07 -17.10
C LYS A 182 9.88 11.77 -15.81
N ILE A 183 9.47 11.01 -14.79
CA ILE A 183 8.99 11.58 -13.52
C ILE A 183 10.15 11.90 -12.60
N GLU A 184 11.15 11.05 -12.51
CA GLU A 184 12.29 11.22 -11.62
C GLU A 184 13.04 12.54 -11.84
N PRO A 185 13.35 12.94 -13.12
CA PRO A 185 14.01 14.22 -13.38
C PRO A 185 13.17 15.45 -12.99
N LEU A 186 11.82 15.35 -13.05
CA LEU A 186 10.94 16.45 -12.62
C LEU A 186 11.08 16.75 -11.11
N LEU A 187 11.47 15.73 -10.34
CA LEU A 187 11.74 15.87 -8.90
C LEU A 187 13.22 16.03 -8.57
N GLY A 188 14.07 16.19 -9.62
CA GLY A 188 15.49 16.37 -9.49
C GLY A 188 16.24 15.10 -9.11
N MET A 189 15.69 13.93 -9.44
CA MET A 189 16.32 12.62 -9.23
C MET A 189 16.76 12.02 -10.56
N GLU A 190 17.83 11.23 -10.52
CA GLU A 190 18.25 10.45 -11.69
C GLU A 190 17.46 9.15 -11.78
N PRO A 191 16.96 8.79 -12.97
CA PRO A 191 16.29 7.51 -13.19
C PRO A 191 17.25 6.35 -12.90
N PHE A 192 16.73 5.30 -12.29
CA PHE A 192 17.50 4.07 -12.08
C PHE A 192 17.66 3.32 -13.42
N THR A 193 18.87 3.25 -13.94
CA THR A 193 19.14 2.59 -15.23
C THR A 193 19.35 1.08 -15.09
N GLY A 194 19.81 0.61 -13.93
CA GLY A 194 20.09 -0.80 -13.71
C GLY A 194 21.16 -1.39 -14.65
N GLU A 195 21.28 -2.70 -14.61
CA GLU A 195 22.11 -3.44 -15.56
C GLU A 195 21.23 -4.40 -16.36
N ARG A 196 21.25 -4.29 -17.69
CA ARG A 196 20.48 -5.16 -18.57
C ARG A 196 20.83 -6.64 -18.35
N GLY A 197 19.83 -7.46 -18.05
CA GLY A 197 20.01 -8.88 -17.75
C GLY A 197 20.53 -9.18 -16.33
N ALA A 198 20.62 -8.19 -15.45
CA ALA A 198 21.00 -8.41 -14.06
C ALA A 198 19.96 -9.31 -13.34
N SER A 199 20.46 -10.17 -12.47
CA SER A 199 19.61 -11.04 -11.66
C SER A 199 18.95 -10.25 -10.53
N MET A 200 17.68 -10.54 -10.21
CA MET A 200 16.99 -10.02 -9.02
C MET A 200 17.78 -10.26 -7.73
N MET A 201 18.48 -11.42 -7.65
CA MET A 201 19.28 -11.76 -6.47
C MET A 201 20.46 -10.82 -6.21
N SER A 202 20.95 -10.08 -7.21
CA SER A 202 21.99 -9.07 -6.98
C SER A 202 21.49 -7.87 -6.18
N GLY A 203 20.19 -7.63 -6.17
CA GLY A 203 19.53 -6.61 -5.33
C GLY A 203 19.12 -7.10 -3.94
N PHE A 204 19.32 -8.38 -3.64
CA PHE A 204 18.93 -8.94 -2.35
C PHE A 204 19.68 -8.30 -1.19
N SER A 205 18.94 -7.76 -0.24
CA SER A 205 19.48 -7.08 0.95
C SER A 205 19.08 -7.82 2.22
N ILE A 206 20.07 -8.42 2.90
CA ILE A 206 19.82 -9.08 4.19
C ILE A 206 19.33 -8.08 5.24
N THR A 207 19.78 -6.83 5.20
CA THR A 207 19.32 -5.80 6.14
C THR A 207 17.86 -5.41 5.89
N ALA A 208 17.43 -5.33 4.64
CA ALA A 208 16.03 -5.06 4.31
C ALA A 208 15.13 -6.26 4.69
N LEU A 209 15.59 -7.49 4.44
CA LEU A 209 14.88 -8.69 4.90
C LEU A 209 14.79 -8.74 6.44
N ALA A 210 15.87 -8.42 7.14
CA ALA A 210 15.85 -8.37 8.60
C ALA A 210 14.88 -7.30 9.12
N ALA A 211 14.75 -6.16 8.42
CA ALA A 211 13.77 -5.13 8.77
C ALA A 211 12.34 -5.66 8.63
N VAL A 212 12.02 -6.41 7.57
CA VAL A 212 10.71 -7.08 7.41
C VAL A 212 10.45 -8.02 8.59
N LEU A 213 11.41 -8.90 8.92
CA LEU A 213 11.26 -9.87 10.02
C LEU A 213 11.13 -9.22 11.40
N VAL A 214 11.61 -8.00 11.59
CA VAL A 214 11.44 -7.23 12.83
C VAL A 214 10.11 -6.47 12.82
N ALA A 215 9.66 -5.98 11.66
CA ALA A 215 8.40 -5.26 11.54
C ALA A 215 7.19 -6.14 11.93
N VAL A 216 7.17 -7.41 11.51
CA VAL A 216 6.07 -8.35 11.79
C VAL A 216 5.74 -8.48 13.29
N PRO A 217 6.66 -8.84 14.19
CA PRO A 217 6.32 -8.94 15.61
C PRO A 217 6.00 -7.58 16.24
N LEU A 218 6.52 -6.48 15.71
CA LEU A 218 6.17 -5.15 16.18
C LEU A 218 4.75 -4.75 15.75
N ALA A 219 4.36 -5.09 14.52
CA ALA A 219 3.01 -4.88 14.02
C ALA A 219 2.00 -5.71 14.84
N LEU A 220 2.24 -7.01 15.02
CA LEU A 220 1.41 -7.85 15.88
C LEU A 220 1.29 -7.32 17.32
N ALA A 221 2.37 -6.76 17.88
CA ALA A 221 2.34 -6.18 19.20
C ALA A 221 1.53 -4.86 19.25
N ALA A 222 1.57 -4.06 18.20
CA ALA A 222 0.77 -2.83 18.09
C ALA A 222 -0.72 -3.16 17.93
N GLU A 223 -1.06 -4.12 17.08
CA GLU A 223 -2.42 -4.64 16.90
C GLU A 223 -2.98 -5.21 18.21
N ALA A 224 -2.24 -6.11 18.86
CA ALA A 224 -2.65 -6.65 20.16
C ALA A 224 -2.84 -5.57 21.23
N ALA A 225 -2.09 -4.47 21.17
CA ALA A 225 -2.25 -3.35 22.08
C ALA A 225 -3.45 -2.46 21.71
N SER A 226 -3.79 -2.35 20.41
CA SER A 226 -5.00 -1.69 19.93
C SER A 226 -6.25 -2.40 20.46
N GLU A 227 -6.37 -3.69 20.18
CA GLU A 227 -7.48 -4.53 20.55
C GLU A 227 -7.65 -4.66 22.09
N ALA A 228 -6.57 -4.65 22.85
CA ALA A 228 -6.63 -4.69 24.30
C ALA A 228 -7.27 -3.45 24.93
N GLY A 229 -7.65 -2.43 24.15
CA GLY A 229 -8.45 -1.28 24.58
C GLY A 229 -7.79 -0.45 25.66
N GLY A 230 -6.49 -0.23 25.60
CA GLY A 230 -5.75 0.52 26.61
C GLY A 230 -5.88 2.04 26.46
N ALA A 231 -5.53 2.77 27.53
CA ALA A 231 -5.49 4.24 27.55
C ALA A 231 -4.47 4.86 26.56
N ILE A 232 -3.74 4.02 25.81
CA ILE A 232 -2.73 4.40 24.82
C ILE A 232 -3.32 4.39 23.40
N ASN A 233 -4.43 3.67 23.17
CA ASN A 233 -5.08 3.65 21.87
C ASN A 233 -5.94 4.90 21.68
N VAL A 234 -5.64 5.71 20.69
CA VAL A 234 -6.40 6.91 20.32
C VAL A 234 -7.20 6.57 19.07
N ILE A 235 -8.39 6.05 19.28
CA ILE A 235 -9.38 5.87 18.21
C ILE A 235 -10.03 7.22 17.95
N TRP A 236 -10.08 7.64 16.69
CA TRP A 236 -10.73 8.89 16.30
C TRP A 236 -11.63 8.64 15.09
N GLU A 237 -12.87 8.35 15.40
CA GLU A 237 -13.95 8.10 14.44
C GLU A 237 -14.98 9.25 14.50
N PRO A 238 -14.70 10.41 13.94
CA PRO A 238 -15.57 11.59 14.05
C PRO A 238 -16.86 11.51 13.24
N GLU A 239 -17.19 10.38 12.61
CA GLU A 239 -18.42 10.14 11.84
C GLU A 239 -18.71 11.27 10.82
N PHE A 240 -17.67 11.75 10.15
CA PHE A 240 -17.79 12.86 9.21
C PHE A 240 -18.79 12.56 8.07
N LEU A 241 -18.90 11.30 7.66
CA LEU A 241 -19.87 10.86 6.66
C LEU A 241 -21.30 11.02 7.16
N GLU A 242 -21.59 10.75 8.44
CA GLU A 242 -22.90 10.97 9.04
C GLU A 242 -23.17 12.47 9.23
N ALA A 243 -22.16 13.23 9.69
CA ALA A 243 -22.30 14.65 9.98
C ALA A 243 -22.44 15.51 8.73
N TYR A 244 -21.72 15.22 7.67
CA TYR A 244 -21.63 16.05 6.46
C TYR A 244 -22.17 15.37 5.20
N GLY A 245 -22.52 14.09 5.28
CA GLY A 245 -23.06 13.31 4.16
C GLY A 245 -22.02 13.07 3.05
N GLN A 246 -22.48 12.53 1.94
CA GLN A 246 -21.63 12.23 0.76
C GLN A 246 -20.91 13.45 0.18
N GLN A 247 -21.30 14.67 0.56
CA GLN A 247 -20.61 15.88 0.14
C GLN A 247 -19.19 15.97 0.69
N PHE A 248 -18.92 15.36 1.84
CA PHE A 248 -17.57 15.32 2.43
C PHE A 248 -16.59 14.54 1.54
N ILE A 249 -17.02 13.45 0.92
CA ILE A 249 -16.24 12.65 -0.03
C ILE A 249 -15.91 13.44 -1.30
N ALA A 250 -16.80 14.35 -1.73
CA ALA A 250 -16.55 15.16 -2.92
C ALA A 250 -15.39 16.15 -2.75
N VAL A 251 -15.07 16.58 -1.53
CA VAL A 251 -14.01 17.56 -1.27
C VAL A 251 -12.61 17.04 -1.64
N PRO A 252 -12.14 15.87 -1.14
CA PRO A 252 -10.85 15.33 -1.55
C PRO A 252 -10.80 15.00 -3.05
N ILE A 253 -11.88 14.50 -3.64
CA ILE A 253 -11.94 14.22 -5.08
C ILE A 253 -11.76 15.51 -5.90
N VAL A 254 -12.46 16.60 -5.53
CA VAL A 254 -12.34 17.89 -6.23
C VAL A 254 -10.95 18.48 -6.03
N VAL A 255 -10.41 18.47 -4.82
CA VAL A 255 -9.06 18.99 -4.53
C VAL A 255 -8.02 18.23 -5.35
N SER A 256 -8.12 16.91 -5.41
CA SER A 256 -7.19 16.07 -6.14
C SER A 256 -7.30 16.23 -7.65
N ALA A 257 -8.52 16.36 -8.18
CA ALA A 257 -8.75 16.67 -9.59
C ALA A 257 -8.15 18.04 -9.96
N VAL A 258 -8.27 19.04 -9.08
CA VAL A 258 -7.67 20.36 -9.28
C VAL A 258 -6.15 20.30 -9.25
N VAL A 259 -5.56 19.56 -8.31
CA VAL A 259 -4.10 19.37 -8.23
C VAL A 259 -3.60 18.63 -9.46
N ALA A 260 -4.25 17.55 -9.87
CA ALA A 260 -3.91 16.81 -11.08
C ALA A 260 -4.00 17.68 -12.34
N ALA A 261 -5.04 18.51 -12.46
CA ALA A 261 -5.21 19.44 -13.56
C ALA A 261 -4.11 20.52 -13.59
N ILE A 262 -3.70 21.04 -12.43
CA ILE A 262 -2.60 22.00 -12.31
C ILE A 262 -1.27 21.38 -12.73
N VAL A 263 -0.98 20.17 -12.27
CA VAL A 263 0.23 19.44 -12.63
C VAL A 263 0.26 19.14 -14.13
N TRP A 264 -0.85 18.63 -14.68
CA TRP A 264 -0.98 18.37 -16.12
C TRP A 264 -0.82 19.65 -16.96
N TYR A 265 -1.44 20.76 -16.55
CA TYR A 265 -1.33 22.04 -17.22
C TYR A 265 0.11 22.59 -17.22
N ARG A 266 0.81 22.48 -16.08
CA ARG A 266 2.23 22.87 -15.98
C ARG A 266 3.13 21.96 -16.80
N ALA A 267 2.94 20.66 -16.77
CA ALA A 267 3.70 19.70 -17.56
C ALA A 267 3.57 19.92 -19.07
N ASN A 268 2.38 20.31 -19.54
CA ASN A 268 2.17 20.61 -20.97
C ASN A 268 2.65 22.02 -21.41
N ARG A 269 3.03 22.90 -20.49
CA ARG A 269 3.55 24.25 -20.82
C ARG A 269 5.06 24.39 -20.65
N SER A 270 5.74 23.39 -20.12
CA SER A 270 7.20 23.36 -20.09
C SER A 270 7.70 22.98 -21.49
N PRO A 271 8.42 23.85 -22.20
CA PRO A 271 8.96 23.58 -23.55
C PRO A 271 10.03 22.49 -23.50
#